data_8f04bac897a338e1aadfdd211b682ffe
#
_entry.id   8f04bac897a338e1aadfdd211b682ffe
#
_cell.length_a   1.000
_cell.length_b   1.000
_cell.length_c   1.000
_cell.angle_alpha   90.00
_cell.angle_beta   90.00
_cell.angle_gamma   90.00
#
_symmetry.space_group_name_H-M   'P 1'
#
loop_
_entity.id
_entity.type
_entity.pdbx_description
1 polymer ?
#
loop_
_entity_poly.entity_id
_entity_poly.type
_entity_poly.pdbx_seq_one_letter_code
_entity_poly.pdbx_strand_id
1 'polypeptide(L)'
;MCQAWGNPSSSHPAGSKAKELIGSARENLAKMLGGRPEDIVFTSGGTEANNMVIHTACRHFHNSQRGKGANRGIPHIVTSSVEHDSIRLPLEQLGREGLAEATFVPVSPRSGQAEVDDVLAAIQPNTCLVSLMLANNETGVIMPVAELSQRICALNRRRAAETLPRILVHTDAAQMIGKGRVDVQELGVDYLTIVGHKFHGPRIGALYIRSPGTATPLHPMLFGGGQERSFRPGTENTPMIAGLGQAAELVNKNWEAYEAHMRDVRDYLEATLEASFGKQRICFNSHFKGSKRLCNTCNFSILGSGLQGRRVLAHCKVLLASVGAACHSEKGDRGQNFCCQLYLLLKETAVGAAVTVPAPGDPCMAQGVSVITSTGGHKCHMDQERCHLGWLMSRNLISLSIHRNKSNCCFFHK
;
A
#
# COMPACT_ATOMS: atom_id res chain seq x y z
N MET A 1 4.21 3.55 -26.33
CA MET A 1 4.87 2.22 -26.30
C MET A 1 5.68 1.92 -27.54
N CYS A 2 5.17 2.15 -28.74
CA CYS A 2 5.88 1.81 -30.00
C CYS A 2 7.21 2.55 -30.25
N GLN A 3 7.51 3.62 -29.53
CA GLN A 3 8.72 4.44 -29.73
C GLN A 3 9.94 3.98 -28.90
N ALA A 4 9.77 3.07 -27.95
CA ALA A 4 10.83 2.62 -27.04
C ALA A 4 10.86 1.08 -26.94
N TRP A 5 10.89 0.44 -28.10
CA TRP A 5 10.91 -1.02 -28.25
C TRP A 5 12.28 -1.64 -28.06
N GLY A 6 13.35 -0.82 -28.09
CA GLY A 6 14.73 -1.30 -28.01
C GLY A 6 15.08 -1.88 -26.63
N ASN A 7 16.00 -2.84 -26.64
CA ASN A 7 16.59 -3.35 -25.41
C ASN A 7 17.47 -2.26 -24.76
N PRO A 8 17.22 -1.85 -23.50
CA PRO A 8 17.99 -0.80 -22.83
C PRO A 8 19.50 -1.10 -22.70
N SER A 9 19.88 -2.37 -22.81
CA SER A 9 21.29 -2.79 -22.76
C SER A 9 22.02 -2.64 -24.12
N SER A 10 21.28 -2.32 -25.21
CA SER A 10 21.85 -2.13 -26.54
C SER A 10 22.35 -0.71 -26.75
N SER A 11 23.45 -0.56 -27.48
CA SER A 11 24.10 0.74 -27.77
C SER A 11 23.49 1.50 -28.95
N HIS A 12 22.56 0.88 -29.72
CA HIS A 12 21.91 1.55 -30.86
C HIS A 12 20.82 2.53 -30.39
N PRO A 13 20.37 3.50 -31.24
CA PRO A 13 19.47 4.58 -30.81
C PRO A 13 18.18 4.12 -30.11
N ALA A 14 17.58 3.00 -30.54
CA ALA A 14 16.36 2.48 -29.90
C ALA A 14 16.63 1.97 -28.48
N GLY A 15 17.81 1.36 -28.24
CA GLY A 15 18.22 0.95 -26.88
C GLY A 15 18.52 2.15 -25.98
N SER A 16 19.24 3.14 -26.51
CA SER A 16 19.53 4.40 -25.79
C SER A 16 18.25 5.10 -25.36
N LYS A 17 17.25 5.17 -26.26
CA LYS A 17 15.94 5.76 -25.95
C LYS A 17 15.21 5.04 -24.83
N ALA A 18 15.24 3.71 -24.82
CA ALA A 18 14.65 2.92 -23.75
C ALA A 18 15.37 3.16 -22.42
N LYS A 19 16.71 3.24 -22.43
CA LYS A 19 17.54 3.53 -21.26
C LYS A 19 17.25 4.92 -20.68
N GLU A 20 17.08 5.94 -21.53
CA GLU A 20 16.70 7.31 -21.10
C GLU A 20 15.35 7.31 -20.36
N LEU A 21 14.33 6.61 -20.88
CA LEU A 21 13.02 6.53 -20.25
C LEU A 21 13.09 5.85 -18.87
N ILE A 22 13.90 4.80 -18.74
CA ILE A 22 14.15 4.13 -17.46
C ILE A 22 14.86 5.07 -16.49
N GLY A 23 15.84 5.84 -16.96
CA GLY A 23 16.56 6.85 -16.19
C GLY A 23 15.60 7.92 -15.63
N SER A 24 14.79 8.53 -16.51
CA SER A 24 13.79 9.54 -16.11
C SER A 24 12.76 9.00 -15.12
N ALA A 25 12.30 7.75 -15.31
CA ALA A 25 11.39 7.11 -14.37
C ALA A 25 12.02 6.91 -12.98
N ARG A 26 13.29 6.54 -12.96
CA ARG A 26 14.07 6.37 -11.73
C ARG A 26 14.25 7.68 -10.98
N GLU A 27 14.55 8.77 -11.69
CA GLU A 27 14.65 10.13 -11.15
C GLU A 27 13.32 10.60 -10.53
N ASN A 28 12.20 10.39 -11.23
CA ASN A 28 10.88 10.76 -10.73
C ASN A 28 10.49 10.00 -9.46
N LEU A 29 10.79 8.70 -9.38
CA LEU A 29 10.58 7.90 -8.17
C LEU A 29 11.46 8.37 -7.02
N ALA A 30 12.75 8.62 -7.29
CA ALA A 30 13.68 9.11 -6.29
C ALA A 30 13.21 10.46 -5.72
N LYS A 31 12.82 11.39 -6.59
CA LYS A 31 12.26 12.69 -6.20
C LYS A 31 10.99 12.54 -5.34
N MET A 32 10.10 11.61 -5.69
CA MET A 32 8.86 11.36 -4.95
C MET A 32 9.12 10.92 -3.50
N LEU A 33 10.26 10.29 -3.26
CA LEU A 33 10.64 9.74 -1.95
C LEU A 33 11.68 10.58 -1.19
N GLY A 34 12.19 11.66 -1.78
CA GLY A 34 13.32 12.41 -1.19
C GLY A 34 14.64 11.60 -1.18
N GLY A 35 14.78 10.62 -2.09
CA GLY A 35 15.95 9.77 -2.26
C GLY A 35 16.77 10.13 -3.49
N ARG A 36 17.72 9.27 -3.85
CA ARG A 36 18.57 9.41 -5.02
C ARG A 36 18.22 8.36 -6.08
N PRO A 37 18.43 8.64 -7.39
CA PRO A 37 18.12 7.67 -8.45
C PRO A 37 18.82 6.31 -8.25
N GLU A 38 20.05 6.31 -7.78
CA GLU A 38 20.81 5.07 -7.51
C GLU A 38 20.24 4.24 -6.34
N ASP A 39 19.38 4.81 -5.52
CA ASP A 39 18.71 4.12 -4.43
C ASP A 39 17.47 3.32 -4.89
N ILE A 40 17.10 3.40 -6.18
CA ILE A 40 15.93 2.73 -6.73
C ILE A 40 16.33 1.48 -7.53
N VAL A 41 15.64 0.36 -7.31
CA VAL A 41 15.71 -0.88 -8.09
C VAL A 41 14.30 -1.25 -8.54
N PHE A 42 14.09 -1.43 -9.85
CA PHE A 42 12.79 -1.85 -10.38
C PHE A 42 12.54 -3.33 -10.14
N THR A 43 11.30 -3.66 -9.79
CA THR A 43 10.82 -5.03 -9.54
C THR A 43 9.51 -5.26 -10.30
N SER A 44 9.05 -6.51 -10.38
CA SER A 44 7.74 -6.82 -11.00
C SER A 44 6.55 -6.31 -10.20
N GLY A 45 6.74 -6.02 -8.91
CA GLY A 45 5.69 -5.55 -8.00
C GLY A 45 6.13 -5.59 -6.55
N GLY A 46 5.23 -5.21 -5.64
CA GLY A 46 5.49 -5.19 -4.20
C GLY A 46 5.84 -6.56 -3.62
N THR A 47 5.23 -7.62 -4.13
CA THR A 47 5.54 -8.99 -3.68
C THR A 47 7.00 -9.36 -3.93
N GLU A 48 7.54 -9.06 -5.12
CA GLU A 48 8.96 -9.28 -5.40
C GLU A 48 9.84 -8.40 -4.50
N ALA A 49 9.52 -7.12 -4.36
CA ALA A 49 10.27 -6.20 -3.51
C ALA A 49 10.35 -6.66 -2.05
N ASN A 50 9.22 -7.03 -1.46
CA ASN A 50 9.14 -7.53 -0.09
C ASN A 50 9.94 -8.84 0.11
N ASN A 51 9.79 -9.80 -0.81
CA ASN A 51 10.56 -11.04 -0.76
C ASN A 51 12.06 -10.80 -0.92
N MET A 52 12.45 -9.85 -1.76
CA MET A 52 13.86 -9.48 -1.98
C MET A 52 14.51 -8.90 -0.71
N VAL A 53 13.76 -8.13 0.08
CA VAL A 53 14.23 -7.62 1.38
C VAL A 53 14.41 -8.77 2.37
N ILE A 54 13.41 -9.63 2.52
CA ILE A 54 13.48 -10.80 3.44
C ILE A 54 14.66 -11.71 3.07
N HIS A 55 14.76 -12.07 1.78
CA HIS A 55 15.89 -12.85 1.27
C HIS A 55 17.24 -12.20 1.57
N THR A 56 17.35 -10.89 1.31
CA THR A 56 18.57 -10.13 1.56
C THR A 56 18.94 -10.15 3.03
N ALA A 57 18.00 -9.91 3.94
CA ALA A 57 18.25 -9.88 5.38
C ALA A 57 18.77 -11.23 5.89
N CYS A 58 18.12 -12.33 5.51
CA CYS A 58 18.55 -13.69 5.88
C CYS A 58 19.95 -14.01 5.32
N ARG A 59 20.18 -13.72 4.04
CA ARG A 59 21.47 -13.99 3.40
C ARG A 59 22.59 -13.14 3.98
N HIS A 60 22.32 -11.87 4.26
CA HIS A 60 23.27 -10.97 4.89
C HIS A 60 23.64 -11.44 6.30
N PHE A 61 22.64 -11.86 7.08
CA PHE A 61 22.86 -12.46 8.41
C PHE A 61 23.81 -13.67 8.32
N HIS A 62 23.52 -14.64 7.46
CA HIS A 62 24.39 -15.80 7.29
C HIS A 62 25.81 -15.46 6.82
N ASN A 63 25.95 -14.45 5.93
CA ASN A 63 27.25 -13.98 5.48
C ASN A 63 28.06 -13.34 6.63
N SER A 64 27.40 -12.58 7.51
CA SER A 64 28.02 -11.95 8.68
C SER A 64 28.47 -12.96 9.76
N GLN A 65 27.89 -14.17 9.74
CA GLN A 65 28.25 -15.26 10.65
C GLN A 65 29.32 -16.22 10.08
N ARG A 66 29.81 -15.97 8.84
CA ARG A 66 30.91 -16.75 8.25
C ARG A 66 32.18 -16.58 9.08
N GLY A 67 32.72 -17.67 9.57
CA GLY A 67 33.91 -17.67 10.45
C GLY A 67 33.62 -17.88 11.94
N LYS A 68 32.35 -17.86 12.38
CA LYS A 68 31.98 -18.09 13.80
C LYS A 68 31.76 -19.58 14.17
N GLY A 69 32.29 -20.53 13.39
CA GLY A 69 32.21 -21.97 13.69
C GLY A 69 30.84 -22.60 13.37
N ALA A 70 30.56 -23.79 13.96
CA ALA A 70 29.35 -24.58 13.69
C ALA A 70 28.05 -23.96 14.24
N ASN A 71 28.14 -22.99 15.13
CA ASN A 71 26.98 -22.38 15.80
C ASN A 71 26.47 -21.16 15.02
N ARG A 72 26.07 -21.36 13.76
CA ARG A 72 25.40 -20.32 12.95
C ARG A 72 23.96 -20.20 13.44
N GLY A 73 23.65 -19.15 14.20
CA GLY A 73 22.29 -18.87 14.63
C GLY A 73 21.30 -18.74 13.45
N ILE A 74 20.03 -18.95 13.69
CA ILE A 74 18.95 -18.74 12.73
C ILE A 74 18.62 -17.24 12.71
N PRO A 75 18.49 -16.57 11.53
CA PRO A 75 18.10 -15.17 11.47
C PRO A 75 16.71 -14.96 12.05
N HIS A 76 16.55 -13.89 12.84
CA HIS A 76 15.26 -13.52 13.41
C HIS A 76 14.76 -12.21 12.78
N ILE A 77 13.46 -12.15 12.50
CA ILE A 77 12.77 -11.02 11.86
C ILE A 77 11.59 -10.60 12.74
N VAL A 78 11.48 -9.32 13.03
CA VAL A 78 10.33 -8.75 13.73
C VAL A 78 9.43 -8.03 12.74
N THR A 79 8.13 -8.28 12.81
CA THR A 79 7.12 -7.67 11.94
C THR A 79 5.79 -7.52 12.67
N SER A 80 4.81 -6.83 12.07
CA SER A 80 3.47 -6.73 12.68
C SER A 80 2.56 -7.89 12.29
N SER A 81 1.55 -8.17 13.12
CA SER A 81 0.52 -9.19 12.82
C SER A 81 -0.44 -8.79 11.70
N VAL A 82 -0.37 -7.56 11.20
CA VAL A 82 -1.27 -6.99 10.19
C VAL A 82 -0.59 -6.70 8.86
N GLU A 83 0.59 -7.26 8.64
CA GLU A 83 1.33 -7.13 7.37
C GLU A 83 0.60 -7.78 6.19
N HIS A 84 0.88 -7.26 5.01
CA HIS A 84 0.43 -7.86 3.76
C HIS A 84 0.97 -9.29 3.61
N ASP A 85 0.23 -10.17 2.93
CA ASP A 85 0.61 -11.57 2.68
C ASP A 85 2.00 -11.74 2.05
N SER A 86 2.48 -10.75 1.29
CA SER A 86 3.84 -10.77 0.72
C SER A 86 4.97 -10.60 1.73
N ILE A 87 4.66 -10.24 2.99
CA ILE A 87 5.57 -10.28 4.14
C ILE A 87 5.24 -11.50 5.01
N ARG A 88 3.98 -11.67 5.38
CA ARG A 88 3.54 -12.71 6.32
C ARG A 88 3.84 -14.12 5.82
N LEU A 89 3.40 -14.45 4.60
CA LEU A 89 3.52 -15.81 4.07
C LEU A 89 4.98 -16.25 3.83
N PRO A 90 5.89 -15.42 3.27
CA PRO A 90 7.30 -15.78 3.20
C PRO A 90 7.93 -16.05 4.56
N LEU A 91 7.60 -15.25 5.59
CA LEU A 91 8.14 -15.45 6.94
C LEU A 91 7.60 -16.74 7.58
N GLU A 92 6.30 -17.03 7.44
CA GLU A 92 5.71 -18.28 7.87
C GLU A 92 6.35 -19.50 7.16
N GLN A 93 6.66 -19.36 5.85
CA GLN A 93 7.31 -20.43 5.10
C GLN A 93 8.74 -20.68 5.57
N LEU A 94 9.53 -19.61 5.72
CA LEU A 94 10.90 -19.71 6.25
C LEU A 94 10.93 -20.33 7.67
N GLY A 95 9.93 -19.99 8.50
CA GLY A 95 9.77 -20.60 9.83
C GLY A 95 9.50 -22.09 9.77
N ARG A 96 8.60 -22.53 8.87
CA ARG A 96 8.31 -23.98 8.65
C ARG A 96 9.52 -24.76 8.16
N GLU A 97 10.37 -24.11 7.38
CA GLU A 97 11.61 -24.70 6.85
C GLU A 97 12.79 -24.62 7.83
N GLY A 98 12.64 -23.95 8.97
CA GLY A 98 13.71 -23.72 9.93
C GLY A 98 14.83 -22.81 9.41
N LEU A 99 14.54 -21.98 8.40
CA LEU A 99 15.50 -21.09 7.75
C LEU A 99 15.53 -19.68 8.37
N ALA A 100 14.45 -19.26 9.01
CA ALA A 100 14.36 -18.03 9.78
C ALA A 100 13.29 -18.15 10.88
N GLU A 101 13.44 -17.35 11.93
CA GLU A 101 12.40 -17.14 12.95
C GLU A 101 11.73 -15.79 12.74
N ALA A 102 10.44 -15.68 13.05
CA ALA A 102 9.71 -14.44 12.95
C ALA A 102 8.84 -14.20 14.18
N THR A 103 8.88 -12.97 14.72
CA THR A 103 7.93 -12.51 15.73
C THR A 103 6.94 -11.53 15.09
N PHE A 104 5.64 -11.87 15.17
CA PHE A 104 4.54 -11.04 14.70
C PHE A 104 3.97 -10.25 15.87
N VAL A 105 4.33 -8.98 15.97
CA VAL A 105 3.89 -8.08 17.04
C VAL A 105 2.42 -7.71 16.81
N PRO A 106 1.52 -7.88 17.80
CA PRO A 106 0.13 -7.49 17.66
C PRO A 106 0.00 -5.96 17.59
N VAL A 107 -1.09 -5.50 16.97
CA VAL A 107 -1.45 -4.07 17.03
C VAL A 107 -2.25 -3.76 18.28
N SER A 108 -2.03 -2.58 18.83
CA SER A 108 -2.76 -2.08 19.98
C SER A 108 -4.25 -1.87 19.66
N PRO A 109 -5.18 -2.39 20.44
CA PRO A 109 -6.61 -2.14 20.24
C PRO A 109 -6.99 -0.66 20.45
N ARG A 110 -6.12 0.12 21.11
CA ARG A 110 -6.33 1.54 21.37
C ARG A 110 -5.93 2.42 20.20
N SER A 111 -4.76 2.17 19.62
CA SER A 111 -4.19 2.99 18.54
C SER A 111 -4.33 2.34 17.15
N GLY A 112 -4.55 1.03 17.07
CA GLY A 112 -4.48 0.27 15.82
C GLY A 112 -3.07 0.14 15.25
N GLN A 113 -2.04 0.62 15.98
CA GLN A 113 -0.63 0.57 15.57
C GLN A 113 0.10 -0.59 16.24
N ALA A 114 1.14 -1.10 15.60
CA ALA A 114 2.19 -1.84 16.30
C ALA A 114 3.01 -0.80 17.09
N GLU A 115 2.88 -0.84 18.42
CA GLU A 115 3.54 0.12 19.31
C GLU A 115 5.06 -0.07 19.23
N VAL A 116 5.80 1.05 19.23
CA VAL A 116 7.26 1.01 19.08
C VAL A 116 7.93 0.21 20.20
N ASP A 117 7.44 0.35 21.42
CA ASP A 117 7.98 -0.37 22.58
C ASP A 117 7.77 -1.88 22.47
N ASP A 118 6.62 -2.32 21.95
CA ASP A 118 6.32 -3.75 21.75
C ASP A 118 7.22 -4.35 20.65
N VAL A 119 7.44 -3.59 19.56
CA VAL A 119 8.36 -4.00 18.49
C VAL A 119 9.79 -4.11 19.02
N LEU A 120 10.24 -3.15 19.83
CA LEU A 120 11.58 -3.19 20.42
C LEU A 120 11.75 -4.30 21.46
N ALA A 121 10.71 -4.61 22.23
CA ALA A 121 10.71 -5.72 23.19
C ALA A 121 10.81 -7.09 22.50
N ALA A 122 10.35 -7.20 21.25
CA ALA A 122 10.44 -8.43 20.45
C ALA A 122 11.84 -8.67 19.85
N ILE A 123 12.75 -7.71 19.94
CA ILE A 123 14.10 -7.82 19.37
C ILE A 123 14.95 -8.81 20.16
N GLN A 124 15.57 -9.74 19.48
CA GLN A 124 16.46 -10.76 19.98
C GLN A 124 17.92 -10.52 19.54
N PRO A 125 18.92 -11.20 20.14
CA PRO A 125 20.31 -11.10 19.71
C PRO A 125 20.54 -11.41 18.23
N ASN A 126 19.81 -12.37 17.66
CA ASN A 126 19.87 -12.81 16.26
C ASN A 126 18.91 -12.01 15.34
N THR A 127 18.23 -10.98 15.82
CA THR A 127 17.37 -10.14 14.97
C THR A 127 18.20 -9.40 13.93
N CYS A 128 17.85 -9.55 12.66
CA CYS A 128 18.53 -8.94 11.51
C CYS A 128 17.64 -7.99 10.68
N LEU A 129 16.32 -8.07 10.83
CA LEU A 129 15.36 -7.22 10.12
C LEU A 129 14.17 -6.87 11.03
N VAL A 130 13.75 -5.63 10.97
CA VAL A 130 12.42 -5.18 11.40
C VAL A 130 11.68 -4.69 10.16
N SER A 131 10.53 -5.29 9.86
CA SER A 131 9.67 -4.94 8.73
C SER A 131 8.32 -4.48 9.26
N LEU A 132 7.96 -3.22 9.01
CA LEU A 132 6.69 -2.64 9.43
C LEU A 132 6.08 -1.85 8.28
N MET A 133 4.84 -2.19 7.88
CA MET A 133 4.13 -1.43 6.85
C MET A 133 3.99 0.05 7.26
N LEU A 134 4.02 0.96 6.28
CA LEU A 134 3.90 2.39 6.55
C LEU A 134 2.45 2.78 6.88
N ALA A 135 1.50 2.13 6.21
CA ALA A 135 0.08 2.29 6.48
C ALA A 135 -0.67 0.97 6.22
N ASN A 136 -1.62 0.66 7.09
CA ASN A 136 -2.40 -0.57 6.98
C ASN A 136 -3.36 -0.51 5.79
N ASN A 137 -3.42 -1.59 5.03
CA ASN A 137 -4.22 -1.68 3.80
C ASN A 137 -5.74 -1.83 4.06
N GLU A 138 -6.16 -2.15 5.26
CA GLU A 138 -7.57 -2.34 5.63
C GLU A 138 -8.12 -1.18 6.46
N THR A 139 -7.42 -0.78 7.49
CA THR A 139 -7.85 0.30 8.37
C THR A 139 -7.34 1.67 7.95
N GLY A 140 -6.27 1.71 7.15
CA GLY A 140 -5.59 2.94 6.79
C GLY A 140 -4.73 3.55 7.90
N VAL A 141 -4.62 2.91 9.07
CA VAL A 141 -3.81 3.40 10.18
C VAL A 141 -2.35 3.52 9.76
N ILE A 142 -1.75 4.68 10.02
CA ILE A 142 -0.34 4.97 9.72
C ILE A 142 0.51 4.50 10.89
N MET A 143 1.52 3.66 10.62
CA MET A 143 2.40 3.08 11.61
C MET A 143 3.56 4.03 11.99
N PRO A 144 4.12 3.94 13.19
CA PRO A 144 5.15 4.85 13.71
C PRO A 144 6.55 4.49 13.19
N VAL A 145 6.73 4.36 11.86
CA VAL A 145 7.96 3.87 11.23
C VAL A 145 9.16 4.78 11.49
N ALA A 146 8.97 6.10 11.45
CA ALA A 146 10.07 7.06 11.67
C ALA A 146 10.63 6.95 13.09
N GLU A 147 9.78 6.91 14.12
CA GLU A 147 10.18 6.73 15.50
C GLU A 147 10.89 5.38 15.71
N LEU A 148 10.31 4.32 15.16
CA LEU A 148 10.89 2.97 15.21
C LEU A 148 12.30 2.95 14.60
N SER A 149 12.47 3.53 13.41
CA SER A 149 13.77 3.61 12.73
C SER A 149 14.82 4.36 13.57
N GLN A 150 14.42 5.48 14.14
CA GLN A 150 15.29 6.28 15.00
C GLN A 150 15.76 5.47 16.22
N ARG A 151 14.85 4.77 16.87
CA ARG A 151 15.17 3.95 18.05
C ARG A 151 16.01 2.73 17.69
N ILE A 152 15.75 2.07 16.55
CA ILE A 152 16.60 0.98 16.05
C ILE A 152 18.00 1.49 15.70
N CYS A 153 18.13 2.69 15.11
CA CYS A 153 19.43 3.29 14.84
C CYS A 153 20.25 3.48 16.14
N ALA A 154 19.63 3.97 17.21
CA ALA A 154 20.27 4.09 18.53
C ALA A 154 20.63 2.71 19.13
N LEU A 155 19.74 1.71 18.97
CA LEU A 155 20.00 0.34 19.40
C LEU A 155 21.16 -0.29 18.63
N ASN A 156 21.25 -0.08 17.31
CA ASN A 156 22.31 -0.60 16.48
C ASN A 156 23.73 -0.11 16.89
N ARG A 157 23.84 1.11 17.44
CA ARG A 157 25.12 1.61 17.98
C ARG A 157 25.59 0.76 19.18
N ARG A 158 24.67 0.35 20.06
CA ARG A 158 24.96 -0.52 21.22
C ARG A 158 25.28 -1.95 20.73
N ARG A 159 24.46 -2.49 19.80
CA ARG A 159 24.66 -3.82 19.23
C ARG A 159 26.02 -3.99 18.53
N ALA A 160 26.51 -2.93 17.89
CA ALA A 160 27.85 -2.94 17.29
C ALA A 160 28.97 -3.16 18.34
N ALA A 161 28.86 -2.54 19.53
CA ALA A 161 29.79 -2.76 20.62
C ALA A 161 29.76 -4.20 21.16
N GLU A 162 28.60 -4.87 21.07
CA GLU A 162 28.38 -6.27 21.49
C GLU A 162 28.60 -7.27 20.37
N THR A 163 29.13 -6.84 19.20
CA THR A 163 29.32 -7.67 18.00
C THR A 163 28.07 -8.43 17.52
N LEU A 164 26.89 -7.92 17.83
CA LEU A 164 25.61 -8.42 17.37
C LEU A 164 25.30 -7.95 15.93
N PRO A 165 24.48 -8.69 15.18
CA PRO A 165 24.09 -8.27 13.83
C PRO A 165 23.37 -6.92 13.85
N ARG A 166 23.68 -6.07 12.85
CA ARG A 166 22.90 -4.86 12.61
C ARG A 166 21.46 -5.24 12.24
N ILE A 167 20.51 -4.56 12.83
CA ILE A 167 19.10 -4.68 12.46
C ILE A 167 18.84 -3.74 11.29
N LEU A 168 18.39 -4.27 10.17
CA LEU A 168 17.91 -3.53 9.01
C LEU A 168 16.44 -3.13 9.21
N VAL A 169 16.04 -1.99 8.67
CA VAL A 169 14.66 -1.49 8.79
C VAL A 169 14.02 -1.41 7.41
N HIS A 170 12.90 -2.08 7.26
CA HIS A 170 12.07 -2.10 6.04
C HIS A 170 10.67 -1.56 6.32
N THR A 171 10.12 -0.85 5.34
CA THR A 171 8.71 -0.48 5.33
C THR A 171 8.04 -0.79 3.99
N ASP A 172 6.86 -1.41 4.04
CA ASP A 172 5.98 -1.52 2.87
C ASP A 172 5.14 -0.24 2.79
N ALA A 173 5.48 0.63 1.83
CA ALA A 173 4.81 1.91 1.63
C ALA A 173 3.70 1.87 0.57
N ALA A 174 3.27 0.68 0.13
CA ALA A 174 2.30 0.50 -0.95
C ALA A 174 1.02 1.32 -0.74
N GLN A 175 0.54 1.45 0.49
CA GLN A 175 -0.72 2.15 0.76
C GLN A 175 -0.52 3.66 0.97
N MET A 176 0.68 4.12 1.35
CA MET A 176 0.93 5.54 1.65
C MET A 176 1.28 6.36 0.42
N ILE A 177 2.07 5.80 -0.51
CA ILE A 177 2.52 6.52 -1.71
C ILE A 177 1.33 7.01 -2.53
N GLY A 178 1.36 8.31 -2.89
CA GLY A 178 0.30 8.99 -3.64
C GLY A 178 -0.93 9.38 -2.81
N LYS A 179 -0.92 9.15 -1.48
CA LYS A 179 -2.01 9.49 -0.55
C LYS A 179 -1.55 10.33 0.63
N GLY A 180 -0.27 10.64 0.67
CA GLY A 180 0.40 11.49 1.62
C GLY A 180 1.88 11.56 1.31
N ARG A 181 2.58 12.47 1.98
CA ARG A 181 4.03 12.64 1.80
C ARG A 181 4.78 11.41 2.34
N VAL A 182 5.72 10.93 1.53
CA VAL A 182 6.68 9.90 1.92
C VAL A 182 8.09 10.45 1.68
N ASP A 183 8.89 10.54 2.74
CA ASP A 183 10.27 11.02 2.68
C ASP A 183 11.17 10.02 3.39
N VAL A 184 12.08 9.41 2.65
CA VAL A 184 12.96 8.36 3.18
C VAL A 184 14.02 8.91 4.15
N GLN A 185 14.31 10.21 4.09
CA GLN A 185 15.21 10.85 5.04
C GLN A 185 14.53 11.00 6.41
N GLU A 186 13.26 11.39 6.43
CA GLU A 186 12.46 11.49 7.65
C GLU A 186 12.14 10.09 8.23
N LEU A 187 11.80 9.13 7.35
CA LEU A 187 11.50 7.74 7.78
C LEU A 187 12.72 7.01 8.32
N GLY A 188 13.91 7.32 7.83
CA GLY A 188 15.15 6.72 8.31
C GLY A 188 15.32 5.23 7.99
N VAL A 189 14.51 4.64 7.10
CA VAL A 189 14.53 3.21 6.75
C VAL A 189 15.69 2.82 5.83
N ASP A 190 16.08 1.56 5.86
CA ASP A 190 17.06 0.99 4.92
C ASP A 190 16.39 0.58 3.61
N TYR A 191 15.14 0.08 3.66
CA TYR A 191 14.35 -0.34 2.50
C TYR A 191 12.94 0.22 2.54
N LEU A 192 12.39 0.52 1.34
CA LEU A 192 11.00 0.92 1.19
C LEU A 192 10.42 0.31 -0.08
N THR A 193 9.30 -0.40 0.06
CA THR A 193 8.60 -1.03 -1.07
C THR A 193 7.64 -0.07 -1.74
N ILE A 194 7.72 0.00 -3.09
CA ILE A 194 6.90 0.85 -3.96
C ILE A 194 6.03 -0.03 -4.84
N VAL A 195 4.73 0.27 -4.92
CA VAL A 195 3.76 -0.51 -5.70
C VAL A 195 2.97 0.41 -6.64
N GLY A 196 3.26 0.36 -7.94
CA GLY A 196 2.77 1.32 -8.92
C GLY A 196 1.25 1.41 -9.00
N HIS A 197 0.54 0.27 -9.07
CA HIS A 197 -0.92 0.27 -9.21
C HIS A 197 -1.67 0.77 -7.96
N LYS A 198 -0.99 1.03 -6.86
CA LYS A 198 -1.58 1.60 -5.64
C LYS A 198 -1.65 3.13 -5.68
N PHE A 199 -0.90 3.77 -6.59
CA PHE A 199 -0.96 5.21 -6.86
C PHE A 199 -1.18 5.50 -8.35
N HIS A 200 -2.07 4.73 -8.97
CA HIS A 200 -2.56 4.89 -10.35
C HIS A 200 -1.52 4.67 -11.45
N GLY A 201 -0.36 4.11 -11.12
CA GLY A 201 0.63 3.62 -12.07
C GLY A 201 0.29 2.21 -12.61
N PRO A 202 1.10 1.67 -13.50
CA PRO A 202 0.95 0.31 -14.01
C PRO A 202 1.28 -0.74 -12.93
N ARG A 203 0.95 -2.02 -13.22
CA ARG A 203 1.27 -3.16 -12.35
C ARG A 203 2.75 -3.52 -12.43
N ILE A 204 3.56 -2.70 -11.81
CA ILE A 204 5.00 -2.84 -11.62
C ILE A 204 5.34 -2.29 -10.23
N GLY A 205 6.53 -2.59 -9.71
CA GLY A 205 7.02 -2.06 -8.45
C GLY A 205 8.46 -1.58 -8.54
N ALA A 206 8.91 -1.07 -7.43
CA ALA A 206 10.31 -0.77 -7.19
C ALA A 206 10.63 -0.95 -5.71
N LEU A 207 11.90 -1.11 -5.41
CA LEU A 207 12.44 -1.09 -4.07
C LEU A 207 13.39 0.11 -3.94
N TYR A 208 13.15 0.95 -2.95
CA TYR A 208 14.15 1.91 -2.49
C TYR A 208 15.10 1.19 -1.54
N ILE A 209 16.40 1.42 -1.71
CA ILE A 209 17.45 0.89 -0.85
C ILE A 209 18.42 2.04 -0.54
N ARG A 210 18.64 2.33 0.72
CA ARG A 210 19.59 3.38 1.12
C ARG A 210 21.02 3.00 0.75
N SER A 211 21.58 3.62 -0.29
CA SER A 211 22.96 3.34 -0.77
C SER A 211 23.21 1.84 -0.95
N PRO A 212 22.57 1.20 -1.95
CA PRO A 212 22.60 -0.25 -2.15
C PRO A 212 24.01 -0.77 -2.35
N GLY A 213 24.33 -1.88 -1.68
CA GLY A 213 25.63 -2.55 -1.76
C GLY A 213 26.75 -1.87 -0.98
N THR A 214 26.54 -0.66 -0.45
CA THR A 214 27.52 0.08 0.37
C THR A 214 27.06 0.21 1.81
N ALA A 215 26.08 1.09 2.11
CA ALA A 215 25.55 1.25 3.46
C ALA A 215 24.48 0.22 3.81
N THR A 216 23.72 -0.25 2.81
CA THR A 216 22.65 -1.24 2.98
C THR A 216 22.89 -2.41 2.05
N PRO A 217 22.94 -3.65 2.56
CA PRO A 217 23.13 -4.84 1.73
C PRO A 217 21.96 -5.02 0.76
N LEU A 218 22.26 -5.56 -0.41
CA LEU A 218 21.24 -6.05 -1.35
C LEU A 218 21.79 -7.30 -2.03
N HIS A 219 21.08 -8.42 -1.92
CA HIS A 219 21.44 -9.67 -2.53
C HIS A 219 20.42 -10.08 -3.59
N PRO A 220 20.84 -10.42 -4.80
CA PRO A 220 19.91 -10.83 -5.85
C PRO A 220 19.20 -12.14 -5.48
N MET A 221 17.92 -12.21 -5.80
CA MET A 221 17.13 -13.45 -5.77
C MET A 221 17.19 -14.21 -7.11
N LEU A 222 17.36 -13.46 -8.20
CA LEU A 222 17.46 -13.99 -9.55
C LEU A 222 18.91 -13.79 -10.05
N PHE A 223 19.37 -14.66 -10.93
CA PHE A 223 20.70 -14.57 -11.54
C PHE A 223 20.56 -14.48 -13.06
N GLY A 224 21.34 -13.62 -13.71
CA GLY A 224 21.27 -13.35 -15.13
C GLY A 224 22.24 -12.25 -15.56
N GLY A 225 21.81 -11.36 -16.44
CA GLY A 225 22.60 -10.24 -16.93
C GLY A 225 22.81 -9.13 -15.90
N GLY A 226 23.45 -8.03 -16.32
CA GLY A 226 23.82 -6.90 -15.45
C GLY A 226 22.72 -5.86 -15.19
N GLN A 227 21.46 -6.14 -15.58
CA GLN A 227 20.37 -5.21 -15.38
C GLN A 227 20.19 -4.87 -13.91
N GLU A 228 19.71 -3.65 -13.65
CA GLU A 228 19.58 -3.11 -12.29
C GLU A 228 20.86 -3.31 -11.46
N ARG A 229 22.02 -3.11 -12.08
CA ARG A 229 23.36 -3.26 -11.45
C ARG A 229 23.58 -4.66 -10.86
N SER A 230 23.07 -5.68 -11.52
CA SER A 230 23.08 -7.09 -11.09
C SER A 230 22.29 -7.39 -9.81
N PHE A 231 21.56 -6.43 -9.27
CA PHE A 231 20.67 -6.66 -8.12
C PHE A 231 19.37 -7.32 -8.53
N ARG A 232 18.87 -7.00 -9.74
CA ARG A 232 17.66 -7.59 -10.30
C ARG A 232 17.84 -7.81 -11.81
N PRO A 233 18.47 -8.91 -12.21
CA PRO A 233 18.64 -9.28 -13.62
C PRO A 233 17.34 -9.52 -14.36
N GLY A 234 17.43 -9.49 -15.68
CA GLY A 234 16.32 -9.63 -16.62
C GLY A 234 15.99 -8.32 -17.32
N THR A 235 15.81 -8.37 -18.65
CA THR A 235 15.52 -7.18 -19.45
C THR A 235 14.38 -6.37 -18.85
N GLU A 236 14.63 -5.09 -18.69
CA GLU A 236 13.72 -4.17 -18.00
C GLU A 236 12.42 -3.99 -18.80
N ASN A 237 11.30 -3.95 -18.08
CA ASN A 237 9.98 -3.69 -18.66
C ASN A 237 9.82 -2.18 -18.92
N THR A 238 10.49 -1.67 -19.96
CA THR A 238 10.54 -0.25 -20.30
C THR A 238 9.17 0.44 -20.30
N PRO A 239 8.11 -0.15 -20.94
CA PRO A 239 6.80 0.50 -20.97
C PRO A 239 6.18 0.68 -19.57
N MET A 240 6.27 -0.34 -18.71
CA MET A 240 5.72 -0.28 -17.36
C MET A 240 6.55 0.64 -16.47
N ILE A 241 7.87 0.63 -16.61
CA ILE A 241 8.78 1.54 -15.88
C ILE A 241 8.49 3.00 -16.26
N ALA A 242 8.35 3.30 -17.56
CA ALA A 242 8.01 4.65 -18.01
C ALA A 242 6.66 5.12 -17.46
N GLY A 243 5.64 4.24 -17.48
CA GLY A 243 4.33 4.54 -16.88
C GLY A 243 4.39 4.75 -15.37
N LEU A 244 5.23 4.00 -14.64
CA LEU A 244 5.47 4.18 -13.22
C LEU A 244 6.14 5.54 -12.94
N GLY A 245 7.14 5.91 -13.75
CA GLY A 245 7.81 7.21 -13.66
C GLY A 245 6.85 8.38 -13.91
N GLN A 246 5.93 8.24 -14.88
CA GLN A 246 4.90 9.24 -15.13
C GLN A 246 3.93 9.38 -13.96
N ALA A 247 3.51 8.28 -13.36
CA ALA A 247 2.66 8.31 -12.16
C ALA A 247 3.38 8.99 -10.98
N ALA A 248 4.67 8.73 -10.79
CA ALA A 248 5.48 9.38 -9.77
C ALA A 248 5.62 10.89 -10.02
N GLU A 249 5.78 11.31 -11.28
CA GLU A 249 5.81 12.73 -11.64
C GLU A 249 4.51 13.45 -11.30
N LEU A 250 3.36 12.82 -11.58
CA LEU A 250 2.04 13.36 -11.24
C LEU A 250 1.86 13.49 -9.72
N VAL A 251 2.28 12.50 -8.96
CA VAL A 251 2.29 12.56 -7.48
C VAL A 251 3.17 13.71 -7.01
N ASN A 252 4.39 13.85 -7.52
CA ASN A 252 5.30 14.94 -7.16
C ASN A 252 4.69 16.34 -7.34
N LYS A 253 3.88 16.50 -8.38
CA LYS A 253 3.27 17.78 -8.71
C LYS A 253 2.00 18.10 -7.92
N ASN A 254 1.24 17.07 -7.51
CA ASN A 254 -0.15 17.25 -7.09
C ASN A 254 -0.52 16.54 -5.78
N TRP A 255 0.42 15.95 -5.03
CA TRP A 255 0.10 15.09 -3.90
C TRP A 255 -0.79 15.78 -2.84
N GLU A 256 -0.58 17.09 -2.57
CA GLU A 256 -1.39 17.85 -1.60
C GLU A 256 -2.85 17.98 -2.05
N ALA A 257 -3.07 18.28 -3.33
CA ALA A 257 -4.41 18.37 -3.89
C ALA A 257 -5.10 17.01 -3.90
N TYR A 258 -4.36 15.94 -4.22
CA TYR A 258 -4.89 14.57 -4.19
C TYR A 258 -5.26 14.15 -2.77
N GLU A 259 -4.39 14.41 -1.79
CA GLU A 259 -4.67 14.11 -0.40
C GLU A 259 -5.90 14.85 0.11
N ALA A 260 -5.99 16.17 -0.15
CA ALA A 260 -7.12 16.98 0.28
C ALA A 260 -8.43 16.47 -0.32
N HIS A 261 -8.47 16.25 -1.64
CA HIS A 261 -9.66 15.74 -2.30
C HIS A 261 -10.09 14.35 -1.79
N MET A 262 -9.15 13.42 -1.64
CA MET A 262 -9.46 12.07 -1.09
C MET A 262 -9.99 12.15 0.34
N ARG A 263 -9.48 13.08 1.14
CA ARG A 263 -9.94 13.33 2.51
C ARG A 263 -11.37 13.84 2.52
N ASP A 264 -11.66 14.85 1.70
CA ASP A 264 -13.00 15.46 1.63
C ASP A 264 -14.05 14.42 1.21
N VAL A 265 -13.74 13.59 0.20
CA VAL A 265 -14.66 12.53 -0.26
C VAL A 265 -14.85 11.47 0.81
N ARG A 266 -13.80 11.06 1.52
CA ARG A 266 -13.90 10.11 2.63
C ARG A 266 -14.74 10.67 3.77
N ASP A 267 -14.49 11.90 4.18
CA ASP A 267 -15.18 12.55 5.30
C ASP A 267 -16.66 12.77 4.97
N TYR A 268 -16.97 13.15 3.74
CA TYR A 268 -18.34 13.23 3.23
C TYR A 268 -19.07 11.87 3.29
N LEU A 269 -18.39 10.79 2.87
CA LEU A 269 -18.93 9.44 2.95
C LEU A 269 -19.22 9.04 4.40
N GLU A 270 -18.27 9.26 5.32
CA GLU A 270 -18.43 8.91 6.73
C GLU A 270 -19.58 9.68 7.36
N ALA A 271 -19.68 10.99 7.13
CA ALA A 271 -20.80 11.81 7.61
C ALA A 271 -22.14 11.34 7.05
N THR A 272 -22.19 10.98 5.76
CA THR A 272 -23.41 10.48 5.12
C THR A 272 -23.84 9.12 5.67
N LEU A 273 -22.89 8.22 5.90
CA LEU A 273 -23.16 6.91 6.53
C LEU A 273 -23.68 7.08 7.96
N GLU A 274 -23.07 7.96 8.75
CA GLU A 274 -23.48 8.23 10.12
C GLU A 274 -24.88 8.85 10.17
N ALA A 275 -25.17 9.82 9.29
CA ALA A 275 -26.50 10.43 9.19
C ALA A 275 -27.58 9.43 8.75
N SER A 276 -27.24 8.50 7.85
CA SER A 276 -28.19 7.52 7.30
C SER A 276 -28.50 6.36 8.23
N PHE A 277 -27.49 5.83 8.91
CA PHE A 277 -27.63 4.63 9.77
C PHE A 277 -27.76 4.97 11.25
N GLY A 278 -27.33 6.16 11.68
CA GLY A 278 -27.22 6.56 13.08
C GLY A 278 -25.97 6.00 13.76
N LYS A 279 -25.41 6.77 14.71
CA LYS A 279 -24.18 6.45 15.46
C LYS A 279 -24.19 5.09 16.14
N GLN A 280 -25.38 4.61 16.56
CA GLN A 280 -25.50 3.32 17.27
C GLN A 280 -25.42 2.11 16.33
N ARG A 281 -25.58 2.31 15.02
CA ARG A 281 -25.63 1.22 14.03
C ARG A 281 -24.44 1.19 13.11
N ILE A 282 -23.60 2.20 13.11
CA ILE A 282 -22.37 2.23 12.32
C ILE A 282 -21.18 2.31 13.26
N CYS A 283 -20.16 1.51 12.96
CA CYS A 283 -18.88 1.53 13.63
C CYS A 283 -17.77 1.73 12.59
N PHE A 284 -17.00 2.79 12.75
CA PHE A 284 -15.82 3.02 11.89
C PHE A 284 -14.61 2.31 12.48
N ASN A 285 -14.16 1.25 11.81
CA ASN A 285 -13.08 0.39 12.26
C ASN A 285 -11.69 1.05 12.12
N SER A 286 -11.62 2.21 11.49
CA SER A 286 -10.39 3.00 11.29
C SER A 286 -10.24 4.15 12.29
N HIS A 287 -11.20 4.36 13.18
CA HIS A 287 -11.22 5.46 14.13
C HIS A 287 -10.56 5.04 15.45
N PHE A 288 -9.23 5.10 15.48
CA PHE A 288 -8.46 4.85 16.68
C PHE A 288 -8.05 6.16 17.37
N LYS A 289 -8.03 6.16 18.68
CA LYS A 289 -7.65 7.33 19.47
C LYS A 289 -6.14 7.59 19.38
N GLY A 290 -5.77 8.78 18.90
CA GLY A 290 -4.37 9.21 18.84
C GLY A 290 -3.61 8.77 17.60
N SER A 291 -4.21 7.97 16.70
CA SER A 291 -3.57 7.52 15.46
C SER A 291 -4.01 8.34 14.26
N LYS A 292 -3.08 8.54 13.32
CA LYS A 292 -3.36 9.09 11.99
C LYS A 292 -3.77 7.96 11.05
N ARG A 293 -4.59 8.28 10.05
CA ARG A 293 -5.00 7.35 9.01
C ARG A 293 -4.87 7.96 7.62
N LEU A 294 -4.82 7.10 6.62
CA LEU A 294 -4.82 7.49 5.21
C LEU A 294 -6.06 8.33 4.86
N CYS A 295 -5.87 9.28 3.96
CA CYS A 295 -6.92 10.17 3.50
C CYS A 295 -8.04 9.46 2.71
N ASN A 296 -7.74 8.32 2.08
CA ASN A 296 -8.63 7.62 1.15
C ASN A 296 -9.25 6.32 1.70
N THR A 297 -9.09 6.01 2.98
CA THR A 297 -9.55 4.73 3.55
C THR A 297 -10.68 4.96 4.53
N CYS A 298 -11.82 4.33 4.26
CA CYS A 298 -12.96 4.24 5.16
C CYS A 298 -13.29 2.76 5.35
N ASN A 299 -13.07 2.25 6.56
CA ASN A 299 -13.44 0.89 6.95
C ASN A 299 -14.53 0.99 8.01
N PHE A 300 -15.68 0.40 7.74
CA PHE A 300 -16.85 0.48 8.63
C PHE A 300 -17.60 -0.81 8.71
N SER A 301 -18.32 -0.98 9.81
CA SER A 301 -19.25 -2.08 10.05
C SER A 301 -20.64 -1.51 10.28
N ILE A 302 -21.66 -2.15 9.68
CA ILE A 302 -23.07 -1.86 9.98
C ILE A 302 -23.57 -2.95 10.90
N LEU A 303 -24.03 -2.56 12.09
CA LEU A 303 -24.53 -3.48 13.11
C LEU A 303 -25.99 -3.85 12.83
N GLY A 304 -26.29 -5.13 12.78
CA GLY A 304 -27.65 -5.65 12.57
C GLY A 304 -27.69 -7.15 12.37
N SER A 305 -28.73 -7.81 12.87
CA SER A 305 -28.90 -9.25 12.70
C SER A 305 -29.12 -9.61 11.23
N GLY A 306 -28.47 -10.69 10.75
CA GLY A 306 -28.62 -11.22 9.40
C GLY A 306 -27.95 -10.41 8.29
N LEU A 307 -27.18 -9.36 8.61
CA LEU A 307 -26.40 -8.60 7.63
C LEU A 307 -25.11 -9.34 7.33
N GLN A 308 -24.90 -9.67 6.06
CA GLN A 308 -23.66 -10.25 5.55
C GLN A 308 -23.09 -9.32 4.47
N GLY A 309 -21.84 -8.89 4.63
CA GLY A 309 -21.19 -7.91 3.74
C GLY A 309 -21.23 -8.34 2.27
N ARG A 310 -20.90 -9.58 1.98
CA ARG A 310 -20.94 -10.11 0.60
C ARG A 310 -22.34 -10.06 -0.01
N ARG A 311 -23.40 -10.36 0.75
CA ARG A 311 -24.78 -10.30 0.28
C ARG A 311 -25.20 -8.86 -0.02
N VAL A 312 -24.85 -7.92 0.86
CA VAL A 312 -25.14 -6.50 0.65
C VAL A 312 -24.44 -5.98 -0.60
N LEU A 313 -23.15 -6.26 -0.75
CA LEU A 313 -22.37 -5.82 -1.92
C LEU A 313 -22.85 -6.45 -3.23
N ALA A 314 -23.30 -7.71 -3.22
CA ALA A 314 -23.86 -8.36 -4.40
C ALA A 314 -25.10 -7.63 -4.95
N HIS A 315 -25.85 -6.92 -4.11
CA HIS A 315 -27.02 -6.12 -4.50
C HIS A 315 -26.65 -4.67 -4.86
N CYS A 316 -25.46 -4.20 -4.50
CA CYS A 316 -24.99 -2.84 -4.78
C CYS A 316 -24.21 -2.78 -6.11
N LYS A 317 -24.91 -2.84 -7.26
CA LYS A 317 -24.29 -2.94 -8.60
C LYS A 317 -23.41 -1.75 -8.98
N VAL A 318 -23.57 -0.59 -8.36
CA VAL A 318 -22.84 0.65 -8.66
C VAL A 318 -21.82 1.02 -7.57
N LEU A 319 -21.79 0.29 -6.45
CA LEU A 319 -20.80 0.47 -5.38
C LEU A 319 -19.67 -0.57 -5.54
N LEU A 320 -18.46 -0.08 -5.70
CA LEU A 320 -17.26 -0.91 -5.67
C LEU A 320 -16.64 -0.85 -4.28
N ALA A 321 -16.90 -1.87 -3.51
CA ALA A 321 -16.35 -2.04 -2.17
C ALA A 321 -16.00 -3.52 -1.94
N SER A 322 -15.23 -3.82 -0.91
CA SER A 322 -14.88 -5.18 -0.52
C SER A 322 -15.14 -5.41 0.97
N VAL A 323 -15.27 -6.67 1.36
CA VAL A 323 -15.43 -7.08 2.77
C VAL A 323 -14.07 -7.36 3.44
N GLY A 324 -12.98 -6.98 2.83
CA GLY A 324 -11.60 -7.17 3.29
C GLY A 324 -10.62 -6.87 2.17
N ALA A 325 -9.33 -7.10 2.42
CA ALA A 325 -8.31 -6.93 1.39
C ALA A 325 -8.59 -7.86 0.19
N ALA A 326 -8.30 -7.40 -1.03
CA ALA A 326 -8.59 -8.13 -2.26
C ALA A 326 -7.95 -9.54 -2.29
N CYS A 327 -6.79 -9.70 -1.66
CA CYS A 327 -6.09 -10.98 -1.53
C CYS A 327 -6.75 -11.97 -0.56
N HIS A 328 -7.71 -11.53 0.27
CA HIS A 328 -8.44 -12.37 1.23
C HIS A 328 -9.91 -12.57 0.87
N SER A 329 -10.37 -12.09 -0.28
CA SER A 329 -11.78 -12.09 -0.67
C SER A 329 -12.41 -13.49 -0.79
N GLU A 330 -11.60 -14.55 -0.91
CA GLU A 330 -12.06 -15.93 -1.00
C GLU A 330 -12.20 -16.65 0.36
N LYS A 331 -11.62 -16.09 1.43
CA LYS A 331 -11.76 -16.68 2.77
C LYS A 331 -13.14 -16.34 3.34
N GLY A 332 -13.93 -17.37 3.60
CA GLY A 332 -15.33 -17.28 4.01
C GLY A 332 -15.61 -16.33 5.18
N ASP A 333 -16.76 -15.71 5.10
CA ASP A 333 -17.34 -14.80 6.08
C ASP A 333 -17.59 -15.55 7.42
N ARG A 334 -16.72 -15.41 8.39
CA ARG A 334 -16.87 -15.97 9.74
C ARG A 334 -17.30 -14.90 10.74
N GLY A 335 -18.09 -13.93 10.34
CA GLY A 335 -18.50 -12.84 11.22
C GLY A 335 -19.97 -12.50 11.14
N GLN A 336 -20.59 -12.23 12.29
CA GLN A 336 -21.98 -11.76 12.41
C GLN A 336 -22.15 -10.26 12.08
N ASN A 337 -21.07 -9.55 11.71
CA ASN A 337 -21.08 -8.13 11.43
C ASN A 337 -20.72 -7.86 9.97
N PHE A 338 -21.43 -6.93 9.35
CA PHE A 338 -21.09 -6.41 8.05
C PHE A 338 -19.87 -5.49 8.18
N CYS A 339 -18.72 -5.93 7.64
CA CYS A 339 -17.54 -5.09 7.47
C CYS A 339 -17.39 -4.74 5.99
N CYS A 340 -17.45 -3.48 5.65
CA CYS A 340 -17.26 -2.99 4.29
C CYS A 340 -16.03 -2.08 4.26
N GLN A 341 -15.06 -2.44 3.44
CA GLN A 341 -13.92 -1.58 3.15
C GLN A 341 -14.13 -0.93 1.80
N LEU A 342 -14.25 0.40 1.81
CA LEU A 342 -14.39 1.19 0.61
C LEU A 342 -13.03 1.82 0.27
N TYR A 343 -12.50 1.44 -0.90
CA TYR A 343 -11.36 2.12 -1.48
C TYR A 343 -11.88 3.21 -2.42
N LEU A 344 -11.71 4.46 -2.00
CA LEU A 344 -11.97 5.60 -2.87
C LEU A 344 -10.80 5.72 -3.84
N LEU A 345 -10.98 5.22 -5.06
CA LEU A 345 -10.05 5.39 -6.16
C LEU A 345 -10.50 6.62 -6.95
N LEU A 346 -9.66 7.64 -7.02
CA LEU A 346 -9.85 8.72 -7.97
C LEU A 346 -9.58 8.19 -9.38
N LYS A 347 -10.50 8.38 -10.29
CA LYS A 347 -10.25 8.25 -11.71
C LYS A 347 -9.86 9.61 -12.24
N GLU A 348 -8.57 9.84 -12.39
CA GLU A 348 -8.15 10.84 -13.34
C GLU A 348 -8.49 10.34 -14.74
N THR A 349 -9.38 11.08 -15.42
CA THR A 349 -9.46 10.98 -16.86
C THR A 349 -8.11 11.40 -17.41
N ALA A 350 -7.47 10.48 -18.10
CA ALA A 350 -6.18 10.68 -18.70
C ALA A 350 -6.13 11.99 -19.49
N VAL A 351 -5.03 12.70 -19.28
CA VAL A 351 -4.46 13.70 -20.18
C VAL A 351 -5.37 14.90 -20.49
N GLY A 352 -5.16 16.00 -19.78
CA GLY A 352 -5.43 17.35 -20.29
C GLY A 352 -6.70 18.05 -19.82
N ALA A 353 -7.46 17.53 -18.86
CA ALA A 353 -8.50 18.29 -18.22
C ALA A 353 -8.04 18.76 -16.84
N ALA A 354 -7.90 20.08 -16.67
CA ALA A 354 -7.83 20.68 -15.36
C ALA A 354 -9.03 20.19 -14.55
N VAL A 355 -8.80 19.65 -13.36
CA VAL A 355 -9.86 19.34 -12.42
C VAL A 355 -10.43 20.69 -11.98
N THR A 356 -11.48 21.15 -12.63
CA THR A 356 -12.28 22.28 -12.14
C THR A 356 -13.09 21.74 -10.96
N VAL A 357 -12.66 22.08 -9.76
CA VAL A 357 -13.49 21.95 -8.57
C VAL A 357 -14.64 22.93 -8.73
N PRO A 358 -15.91 22.49 -8.79
CA PRO A 358 -17.05 23.40 -8.86
C PRO A 358 -17.04 24.31 -7.63
N ALA A 359 -17.34 25.60 -7.83
CA ALA A 359 -17.42 26.56 -6.73
C ALA A 359 -18.54 26.18 -5.74
N PRO A 360 -18.41 26.50 -4.45
CA PRO A 360 -19.47 26.29 -3.48
C PRO A 360 -20.77 26.96 -3.94
N GLY A 361 -21.82 26.19 -4.17
CA GLY A 361 -23.10 26.67 -4.69
C GLY A 361 -23.47 26.18 -6.09
N ASP A 362 -22.60 25.44 -6.78
CA ASP A 362 -22.91 24.80 -8.06
C ASP A 362 -23.88 23.62 -7.83
N PRO A 363 -25.04 23.57 -8.54
CA PRO A 363 -26.01 22.49 -8.44
C PRO A 363 -25.44 21.10 -8.70
N CYS A 364 -24.32 20.99 -9.40
CA CYS A 364 -23.56 19.75 -9.60
C CYS A 364 -22.91 19.19 -8.33
N MET A 365 -22.60 20.04 -7.33
CA MET A 365 -22.03 19.58 -6.05
C MET A 365 -23.02 18.73 -5.23
N ALA A 366 -24.32 18.87 -5.43
CA ALA A 366 -25.33 18.06 -4.77
C ALA A 366 -25.49 16.64 -5.37
N GLN A 367 -24.77 16.32 -6.46
CA GLN A 367 -25.01 15.12 -7.28
C GLN A 367 -23.83 14.16 -7.43
N GLY A 368 -22.65 14.46 -6.88
CA GLY A 368 -21.46 13.77 -7.32
C GLY A 368 -20.64 13.04 -6.28
N VAL A 369 -21.03 11.80 -5.91
CA VAL A 369 -20.05 10.79 -5.52
C VAL A 369 -19.68 10.00 -6.76
N SER A 370 -18.55 10.32 -7.39
CA SER A 370 -18.04 9.55 -8.53
C SER A 370 -17.37 8.27 -8.02
N VAL A 371 -18.10 7.17 -8.10
CA VAL A 371 -17.56 5.82 -7.90
C VAL A 371 -16.82 5.41 -9.17
N ILE A 372 -15.57 5.00 -9.05
CA ILE A 372 -14.72 4.71 -10.19
C ILE A 372 -14.45 3.23 -10.32
N THR A 373 -14.75 2.70 -11.50
CA THR A 373 -14.41 1.35 -11.91
C THR A 373 -13.06 1.32 -12.61
N SER A 374 -12.17 0.43 -12.21
CA SER A 374 -10.97 0.10 -12.96
C SER A 374 -11.27 -1.01 -13.96
N THR A 375 -11.73 -0.67 -15.14
CA THR A 375 -11.64 -1.55 -16.32
C THR A 375 -11.54 -0.72 -17.59
N GLY A 376 -10.54 -1.06 -18.40
CA GLY A 376 -10.31 -0.82 -19.82
C GLY A 376 -10.98 0.39 -20.50
N GLY A 377 -10.11 1.14 -21.17
CA GLY A 377 -10.42 2.31 -21.97
C GLY A 377 -11.67 2.25 -22.84
N HIS A 378 -12.70 2.92 -22.41
CA HIS A 378 -13.70 3.48 -23.28
C HIS A 378 -14.06 4.88 -22.78
N LYS A 379 -14.03 5.86 -23.68
CA LYS A 379 -14.58 7.19 -23.47
C LYS A 379 -16.06 7.03 -23.11
N CYS A 380 -16.44 7.29 -21.86
CA CYS A 380 -17.83 7.48 -21.51
C CYS A 380 -18.16 8.96 -21.51
N HIS A 381 -18.92 9.41 -22.50
CA HIS A 381 -19.76 10.60 -22.34
C HIS A 381 -20.77 10.31 -21.22
N MET A 382 -20.76 11.13 -20.18
CA MET A 382 -21.75 11.03 -19.12
C MET A 382 -23.02 11.75 -19.56
N ASP A 383 -24.05 10.98 -19.88
CA ASP A 383 -25.41 11.49 -20.08
C ASP A 383 -26.03 11.93 -18.73
N GLN A 384 -26.92 12.93 -18.79
CA GLN A 384 -27.67 13.43 -17.63
C GLN A 384 -28.40 12.35 -16.82
N GLU A 385 -28.77 11.24 -17.43
CA GLU A 385 -29.41 10.11 -16.75
C GLU A 385 -28.49 9.37 -15.77
N ARG A 386 -27.16 9.38 -15.99
CA ARG A 386 -26.19 8.76 -15.05
C ARG A 386 -25.94 9.59 -13.80
N CYS A 387 -26.12 10.93 -13.87
CA CYS A 387 -26.14 11.77 -12.68
C CYS A 387 -27.34 11.44 -11.78
N HIS A 388 -28.48 11.08 -12.37
CA HIS A 388 -29.67 10.61 -11.63
C HIS A 388 -29.45 9.27 -10.90
N LEU A 389 -28.65 8.37 -11.46
CA LEU A 389 -28.34 7.08 -10.83
C LEU A 389 -27.40 7.22 -9.60
N GLY A 390 -26.45 8.16 -9.63
CA GLY A 390 -25.61 8.49 -8.45
C GLY A 390 -26.44 9.04 -7.29
N TRP A 391 -27.45 9.85 -7.60
CA TRP A 391 -28.38 10.40 -6.62
C TRP A 391 -29.36 9.33 -6.06
N LEU A 392 -29.78 8.40 -6.91
CA LEU A 392 -30.59 7.25 -6.50
C LEU A 392 -29.81 6.31 -5.54
N MET A 393 -28.46 6.25 -5.65
CA MET A 393 -27.64 5.45 -4.75
C MET A 393 -27.56 6.04 -3.35
N SER A 394 -27.44 7.37 -3.21
CA SER A 394 -27.52 8.01 -1.89
C SER A 394 -28.90 7.85 -1.28
N ARG A 395 -29.96 7.87 -2.08
CA ARG A 395 -31.34 7.60 -1.64
C ARG A 395 -31.60 6.12 -1.35
N ASN A 396 -31.00 5.18 -2.07
CA ASN A 396 -31.18 3.75 -1.81
C ASN A 396 -30.42 3.27 -0.58
N LEU A 397 -29.28 3.87 -0.23
CA LEU A 397 -28.66 3.70 1.07
C LEU A 397 -29.56 4.21 2.21
N ILE A 398 -30.26 5.31 1.99
CA ILE A 398 -31.30 5.85 2.90
C ILE A 398 -32.54 4.93 2.93
N SER A 399 -32.95 4.36 1.81
CA SER A 399 -34.10 3.44 1.69
C SER A 399 -33.90 2.11 2.43
N LEU A 400 -32.66 1.62 2.56
CA LEU A 400 -32.34 0.43 3.37
C LEU A 400 -32.72 0.59 4.86
N SER A 401 -32.81 1.81 5.37
CA SER A 401 -33.20 2.08 6.75
C SER A 401 -34.71 2.24 6.96
N ILE A 402 -35.48 2.54 5.91
CA ILE A 402 -36.91 2.90 6.02
C ILE A 402 -37.84 1.70 5.84
N HIS A 403 -37.44 0.61 5.17
CA HIS A 403 -38.30 -0.56 4.91
C HIS A 403 -38.14 -1.70 5.91
N ARG A 404 -38.11 -1.37 7.20
CA ARG A 404 -37.96 -2.34 8.29
C ARG A 404 -39.23 -2.80 8.97
N ASN A 405 -40.40 -2.58 8.40
CA ASN A 405 -41.61 -3.18 8.93
C ASN A 405 -42.36 -3.94 7.85
N LYS A 406 -42.26 -5.23 7.95
CA LYS A 406 -43.01 -6.36 7.39
C LYS A 406 -42.21 -7.18 6.40
N SER A 407 -42.00 -8.43 6.85
CA SER A 407 -41.58 -9.63 6.13
C SER A 407 -40.12 -9.74 5.66
N ASN A 408 -39.55 -10.82 6.02
CA ASN A 408 -38.25 -11.43 5.76
C ASN A 408 -37.80 -11.51 4.27
N CYS A 409 -37.82 -10.42 3.53
CA CYS A 409 -37.21 -10.34 2.20
C CYS A 409 -36.89 -8.90 1.88
N CYS A 410 -35.56 -8.57 1.79
CA CYS A 410 -35.14 -7.33 1.14
C CYS A 410 -35.36 -7.44 -0.36
N PHE A 411 -36.53 -7.06 -0.85
CA PHE A 411 -36.77 -6.84 -2.26
C PHE A 411 -36.48 -5.36 -2.58
N PHE A 412 -35.52 -5.13 -3.42
CA PHE A 412 -35.37 -3.86 -4.10
C PHE A 412 -36.37 -3.82 -5.25
N HIS A 413 -37.36 -2.98 -5.19
CA HIS A 413 -38.12 -2.56 -6.34
C HIS A 413 -37.71 -1.15 -6.73
N LYS A 414 -37.24 -1.07 -8.00
CA LYS A 414 -37.00 0.03 -8.95
C LYS A 414 -36.34 1.31 -8.42
#